data_3b78f778e774defc9f874f3278eb3f8d
#
_entry.id   3b78f778e774defc9f874f3278eb3f8d
#
_cell.length_a   1.000
_cell.length_b   1.000
_cell.length_c   1.000
_cell.angle_alpha   90.00
_cell.angle_beta   90.00
_cell.angle_gamma   90.00
#
_symmetry.space_group_name_H-M   'P 1'
#
loop_
_entity.id
_entity.type
_entity.pdbx_description
1 polymer ?
#
loop_
_entity_poly.entity_id
_entity_poly.type
_entity_poly.pdbx_seq_one_letter_code
_entity_poly.pdbx_strand_id
1 'polypeptide(L)'
;SVTVEMLMENFQKYKVLLTQNQNFRKLFAARLITLGGDWLLTVPLLGIIYELTENPFITSLVLVVQSAPLFLLGSFGGYLADRFDRKKIIAISEFLSGMTVLFILYAVTTENVIFILFSFGLLSVVGSPYMPTSDAALPNVVKKENLAEANVIFFSSWGVMAGLGAGLGGYLTTVISRNMLFAIDSLTFVLSALIVFSIKKNLSEKNEDKNKEEDISYKEGLQYAASKKEIFSLIITKATFSISASGLLSLFTVLSYDIYKTGDFGTGLMFGARGVGALIGPIAIRYFFGRTDGKLLNTIGITIMAWGLFYFFIPFS
;
A
#
# COMPACT_ATOMS: atom_id res chain seq x y z
N SER A 1 -19.50 20.13 23.44
CA SER A 1 -20.31 20.44 22.25
C SER A 1 -19.46 20.66 21.01
N VAL A 2 -18.43 21.50 21.02
CA VAL A 2 -17.55 21.79 19.85
C VAL A 2 -16.91 20.54 19.25
N THR A 3 -16.53 19.56 20.06
CA THR A 3 -15.90 18.31 19.60
C THR A 3 -16.89 17.41 18.83
N VAL A 4 -18.14 17.38 19.24
CA VAL A 4 -19.20 16.57 18.61
C VAL A 4 -19.63 17.19 17.28
N GLU A 5 -19.79 18.51 17.22
CA GLU A 5 -20.10 19.24 15.98
C GLU A 5 -19.00 19.06 14.93
N MET A 6 -17.73 19.20 15.33
CA MET A 6 -16.57 18.97 14.46
C MET A 6 -16.48 17.53 13.94
N LEU A 7 -16.83 16.55 14.77
CA LEU A 7 -16.88 15.13 14.36
C LEU A 7 -18.03 14.88 13.37
N MET A 8 -19.18 15.49 13.61
CA MET A 8 -20.35 15.39 12.72
C MET A 8 -20.09 16.07 11.37
N GLU A 9 -19.43 17.24 11.36
CA GLU A 9 -19.05 17.94 10.13
C GLU A 9 -18.06 17.09 9.30
N ASN A 10 -17.04 16.56 9.93
CA ASN A 10 -16.08 15.68 9.25
C ASN A 10 -16.78 14.41 8.72
N PHE A 11 -17.68 13.80 9.50
CA PHE A 11 -18.44 12.63 9.05
C PHE A 11 -19.33 12.95 7.85
N GLN A 12 -19.93 14.12 7.82
CA GLN A 12 -20.71 14.58 6.66
C GLN A 12 -19.82 14.74 5.40
N LYS A 13 -18.62 15.32 5.53
CA LYS A 13 -17.66 15.44 4.42
C LYS A 13 -17.25 14.07 3.87
N TYR A 14 -16.95 13.10 4.74
CA TYR A 14 -16.68 11.71 4.33
C TYR A 14 -17.87 11.10 3.59
N LYS A 15 -19.08 11.29 4.11
CA LYS A 15 -20.31 10.79 3.47
C LYS A 15 -20.49 11.41 2.09
N VAL A 16 -20.32 12.72 1.94
CA VAL A 16 -20.42 13.43 0.65
C VAL A 16 -19.41 12.88 -0.36
N LEU A 17 -18.15 12.69 0.03
CA LEU A 17 -17.12 12.12 -0.84
C LEU A 17 -17.50 10.72 -1.33
N LEU A 18 -17.96 9.86 -0.42
CA LEU A 18 -18.25 8.46 -0.72
C LEU A 18 -19.62 8.23 -1.40
N THR A 19 -20.57 9.17 -1.27
CA THR A 19 -21.92 8.99 -1.85
C THR A 19 -22.21 9.89 -3.04
N GLN A 20 -21.73 11.13 -3.03
CA GLN A 20 -22.11 12.13 -4.04
C GLN A 20 -21.03 12.39 -5.10
N ASN A 21 -19.73 12.16 -4.78
CA ASN A 21 -18.66 12.37 -5.74
C ASN A 21 -18.38 11.11 -6.53
N GLN A 22 -19.00 10.96 -7.70
CA GLN A 22 -18.85 9.79 -8.55
C GLN A 22 -17.42 9.57 -9.05
N ASN A 23 -16.67 10.64 -9.38
CA ASN A 23 -15.30 10.53 -9.87
C ASN A 23 -14.34 10.08 -8.76
N PHE A 24 -14.49 10.65 -7.55
CA PHE A 24 -13.73 10.21 -6.39
C PHE A 24 -14.02 8.75 -6.04
N ARG A 25 -15.31 8.34 -6.00
CA ARG A 25 -15.67 6.94 -5.74
C ARG A 25 -15.03 5.97 -6.71
N LYS A 26 -15.02 6.31 -8.01
CA LYS A 26 -14.39 5.46 -9.03
C LYS A 26 -12.88 5.34 -8.82
N LEU A 27 -12.19 6.46 -8.61
CA LEU A 27 -10.75 6.46 -8.36
C LEU A 27 -10.43 5.69 -7.08
N PHE A 28 -11.22 5.89 -6.02
CA PHE A 28 -11.05 5.21 -4.74
C PHE A 28 -11.38 3.71 -4.83
N ALA A 29 -12.46 3.33 -5.53
CA ALA A 29 -12.80 1.92 -5.75
C ALA A 29 -11.71 1.19 -6.55
N ALA A 30 -11.19 1.80 -7.62
CA ALA A 30 -10.05 1.25 -8.35
C ALA A 30 -8.86 1.01 -7.41
N ARG A 31 -8.52 2.01 -6.59
CA ARG A 31 -7.43 1.89 -5.60
C ARG A 31 -7.64 0.74 -4.60
N LEU A 32 -8.85 0.59 -4.06
CA LEU A 32 -9.16 -0.49 -3.13
C LEU A 32 -9.04 -1.87 -3.80
N ILE A 33 -9.51 -1.99 -5.03
CA ILE A 33 -9.45 -3.22 -5.82
C ILE A 33 -7.99 -3.61 -6.08
N THR A 34 -7.17 -2.67 -6.57
CA THR A 34 -5.73 -2.89 -6.81
C THR A 34 -5.00 -3.28 -5.54
N LEU A 35 -5.12 -2.48 -4.48
CA LEU A 35 -4.43 -2.77 -3.21
C LEU A 35 -4.90 -4.07 -2.56
N GLY A 36 -6.20 -4.38 -2.68
CA GLY A 36 -6.76 -5.64 -2.18
C GLY A 36 -6.22 -6.84 -2.93
N GLY A 37 -6.15 -6.75 -4.25
CA GLY A 37 -5.59 -7.76 -5.14
C GLY A 37 -4.13 -8.04 -4.85
N ASP A 38 -3.29 -7.00 -4.78
CA ASP A 38 -1.87 -7.13 -4.47
C ASP A 38 -1.61 -7.98 -3.20
N TRP A 39 -2.40 -7.75 -2.15
CA TRP A 39 -2.25 -8.51 -0.91
C TRP A 39 -2.90 -9.89 -0.96
N LEU A 40 -3.96 -10.06 -1.77
CA LEU A 40 -4.54 -11.36 -2.09
C LEU A 40 -3.51 -12.30 -2.72
N LEU A 41 -2.66 -11.78 -3.60
CA LEU A 41 -1.58 -12.51 -4.28
C LEU A 41 -0.36 -12.69 -3.36
N THR A 42 -0.02 -11.69 -2.54
CA THR A 42 1.23 -11.70 -1.75
C THR A 42 1.26 -12.85 -0.75
N VAL A 43 0.15 -13.15 -0.05
CA VAL A 43 0.11 -14.22 0.98
C VAL A 43 0.36 -15.60 0.38
N PRO A 44 -0.38 -16.06 -0.65
CA PRO A 44 -0.08 -17.36 -1.27
C PRO A 44 1.30 -17.42 -1.92
N LEU A 45 1.82 -16.30 -2.44
CA LEU A 45 3.18 -16.28 -3.00
C LEU A 45 4.25 -16.48 -1.93
N LEU A 46 4.11 -15.86 -0.75
CA LEU A 46 4.97 -16.11 0.40
C LEU A 46 4.94 -17.60 0.79
N GLY A 47 3.74 -18.21 0.82
CA GLY A 47 3.58 -19.63 1.10
C GLY A 47 4.28 -20.52 0.06
N ILE A 48 4.08 -20.26 -1.23
CA ILE A 48 4.73 -21.01 -2.31
C ILE A 48 6.25 -20.96 -2.19
N ILE A 49 6.82 -19.76 -2.04
CA ILE A 49 8.28 -19.60 -1.92
C ILE A 49 8.80 -20.31 -0.66
N TYR A 50 8.05 -20.26 0.44
CA TYR A 50 8.44 -20.95 1.67
C TYR A 50 8.39 -22.48 1.51
N GLU A 51 7.33 -23.02 0.92
CA GLU A 51 7.21 -24.46 0.63
C GLU A 51 8.31 -24.99 -0.31
N LEU A 52 8.71 -24.18 -1.31
CA LEU A 52 9.76 -24.57 -2.26
C LEU A 52 11.17 -24.51 -1.67
N THR A 53 11.40 -23.65 -0.67
CA THR A 53 12.77 -23.36 -0.20
C THR A 53 13.04 -23.74 1.24
N GLU A 54 12.02 -23.84 2.06
CA GLU A 54 12.09 -23.95 3.53
C GLU A 54 13.06 -22.92 4.16
N ASN A 55 13.24 -21.79 3.48
CA ASN A 55 14.23 -20.77 3.83
C ASN A 55 13.57 -19.41 4.09
N PRO A 56 13.53 -18.95 5.35
CA PRO A 56 12.95 -17.66 5.72
C PRO A 56 13.58 -16.45 5.01
N PHE A 57 14.89 -16.52 4.74
CA PHE A 57 15.58 -15.44 4.04
C PHE A 57 15.10 -15.31 2.59
N ILE A 58 14.98 -16.42 1.86
CA ILE A 58 14.49 -16.42 0.47
C ILE A 58 13.02 -15.96 0.46
N THR A 59 12.21 -16.42 1.41
CA THR A 59 10.81 -15.96 1.55
C THR A 59 10.72 -14.47 1.78
N SER A 60 11.64 -13.89 2.57
CA SER A 60 11.66 -12.44 2.80
C SER A 60 11.93 -11.63 1.53
N LEU A 61 12.64 -12.20 0.54
CA LEU A 61 12.89 -11.55 -0.75
C LEU A 61 11.59 -11.22 -1.51
N VAL A 62 10.50 -11.94 -1.28
CA VAL A 62 9.17 -11.60 -1.84
C VAL A 62 8.81 -10.17 -1.47
N LEU A 63 8.89 -9.80 -0.19
CA LEU A 63 8.55 -8.45 0.28
C LEU A 63 9.57 -7.40 -0.17
N VAL A 64 10.84 -7.77 -0.28
CA VAL A 64 11.88 -6.88 -0.80
C VAL A 64 11.64 -6.58 -2.27
N VAL A 65 11.40 -7.61 -3.08
CA VAL A 65 11.13 -7.50 -4.52
C VAL A 65 9.84 -6.73 -4.78
N GLN A 66 8.83 -6.86 -3.92
CA GLN A 66 7.61 -6.07 -3.97
C GLN A 66 7.86 -4.58 -3.70
N SER A 67 8.69 -4.25 -2.72
CA SER A 67 8.84 -2.88 -2.22
C SER A 67 9.94 -2.10 -2.95
N ALA A 68 11.02 -2.75 -3.38
CA ALA A 68 12.18 -2.08 -3.94
C ALA A 68 11.88 -1.28 -5.22
N PRO A 69 11.12 -1.77 -6.20
CA PRO A 69 10.78 -0.99 -7.39
C PRO A 69 9.95 0.26 -7.07
N LEU A 70 9.01 0.16 -6.13
CA LEU A 70 8.20 1.31 -5.70
C LEU A 70 9.09 2.40 -5.10
N PHE A 71 10.08 2.03 -4.31
CA PHE A 71 11.03 2.98 -3.72
C PHE A 71 11.96 3.59 -4.77
N LEU A 72 12.51 2.76 -5.66
CA LEU A 72 13.49 3.19 -6.68
C LEU A 72 12.83 3.98 -7.82
N LEU A 73 11.64 3.58 -8.25
CA LEU A 73 10.94 4.13 -9.41
C LEU A 73 9.80 5.08 -9.05
N GLY A 74 9.50 5.27 -7.75
CA GLY A 74 8.41 6.16 -7.31
C GLY A 74 8.55 7.59 -7.83
N SER A 75 9.77 8.14 -7.84
CA SER A 75 10.06 9.47 -8.42
C SER A 75 9.86 9.51 -9.94
N PHE A 76 10.17 8.40 -10.64
CA PHE A 76 9.90 8.28 -12.07
C PHE A 76 8.39 8.22 -12.35
N GLY A 77 7.62 7.54 -11.51
CA GLY A 77 6.15 7.55 -11.58
C GLY A 77 5.57 8.96 -11.43
N GLY A 78 6.10 9.77 -10.51
CA GLY A 78 5.75 11.19 -10.37
C GLY A 78 6.06 11.99 -11.63
N TYR A 79 7.26 11.83 -12.19
CA TYR A 79 7.65 12.46 -13.46
C TYR A 79 6.71 12.11 -14.61
N LEU A 80 6.29 10.86 -14.73
CA LEU A 80 5.31 10.43 -15.72
C LEU A 80 3.95 11.10 -15.47
N ALA A 81 3.48 11.16 -14.22
CA ALA A 81 2.22 11.79 -13.84
C ALA A 81 2.15 13.28 -14.16
N ASP A 82 3.29 13.97 -14.20
CA ASP A 82 3.36 15.40 -14.51
C ASP A 82 3.39 15.69 -16.03
N ARG A 83 3.85 14.75 -16.84
CA ARG A 83 4.04 14.94 -18.29
C ARG A 83 2.97 14.28 -19.16
N PHE A 84 2.39 13.18 -18.69
CA PHE A 84 1.46 12.39 -19.49
C PHE A 84 0.06 12.36 -18.89
N ASP A 85 -0.91 11.87 -19.65
CA ASP A 85 -2.29 11.69 -19.19
C ASP A 85 -2.35 10.66 -18.06
N ARG A 86 -2.69 11.12 -16.86
CA ARG A 86 -2.73 10.30 -15.64
C ARG A 86 -3.69 9.12 -15.77
N LYS A 87 -4.83 9.31 -16.44
CA LYS A 87 -5.80 8.24 -16.67
C LYS A 87 -5.17 7.12 -17.50
N LYS A 88 -4.43 7.48 -18.56
CA LYS A 88 -3.75 6.50 -19.40
C LYS A 88 -2.64 5.78 -18.65
N ILE A 89 -1.82 6.51 -17.87
CA ILE A 89 -0.75 5.91 -17.06
C ILE A 89 -1.33 4.87 -16.11
N ILE A 90 -2.34 5.25 -15.31
CA ILE A 90 -2.99 4.35 -14.35
C ILE A 90 -3.54 3.12 -15.09
N ALA A 91 -4.32 3.32 -16.14
CA ALA A 91 -4.99 2.21 -16.82
C ALA A 91 -4.02 1.28 -17.55
N ILE A 92 -2.95 1.81 -18.16
CA ILE A 92 -1.91 0.99 -18.81
C ILE A 92 -1.12 0.21 -17.75
N SER A 93 -0.73 0.86 -16.65
CA SER A 93 -0.05 0.18 -15.54
C SER A 93 -0.90 -0.96 -14.98
N GLU A 94 -2.17 -0.73 -14.72
CA GLU A 94 -3.10 -1.75 -14.24
C GLU A 94 -3.27 -2.91 -15.25
N PHE A 95 -3.48 -2.60 -16.52
CA PHE A 95 -3.61 -3.63 -17.54
C PHE A 95 -2.35 -4.50 -17.68
N LEU A 96 -1.17 -3.87 -17.70
CA LEU A 96 0.10 -4.57 -17.74
C LEU A 96 0.35 -5.37 -16.46
N SER A 97 -0.06 -4.86 -15.30
CA SER A 97 0.00 -5.59 -14.03
C SER A 97 -0.83 -6.87 -14.09
N GLY A 98 -2.08 -6.79 -14.60
CA GLY A 98 -2.92 -7.97 -14.79
C GLY A 98 -2.28 -9.02 -15.71
N MET A 99 -1.66 -8.59 -16.82
CA MET A 99 -0.91 -9.50 -17.70
C MET A 99 0.31 -10.12 -17.00
N THR A 100 0.99 -9.34 -16.15
CA THR A 100 2.16 -9.83 -15.41
C THR A 100 1.76 -10.84 -14.33
N VAL A 101 0.57 -10.71 -13.73
CA VAL A 101 0.04 -11.73 -12.80
C VAL A 101 -0.20 -13.06 -13.52
N LEU A 102 -0.69 -13.05 -14.75
CA LEU A 102 -0.79 -14.28 -15.55
C LEU A 102 0.60 -14.88 -15.85
N PHE A 103 1.61 -14.04 -16.01
CA PHE A 103 2.98 -14.49 -16.15
C PHE A 103 3.54 -15.10 -14.86
N ILE A 104 3.19 -14.54 -13.68
CA ILE A 104 3.50 -15.14 -12.37
C ILE A 104 2.83 -16.50 -12.23
N LEU A 105 1.56 -16.63 -12.64
CA LEU A 105 0.84 -17.90 -12.63
C LEU A 105 1.58 -18.97 -13.42
N TYR A 106 2.10 -18.61 -14.60
CA TYR A 106 2.97 -19.51 -15.38
C TYR A 106 4.29 -19.80 -14.65
N ALA A 107 4.96 -18.79 -14.09
CA ALA A 107 6.21 -18.97 -13.39
C ALA A 107 6.09 -19.95 -12.20
N VAL A 108 4.98 -19.89 -11.47
CA VAL A 108 4.68 -20.80 -10.34
C VAL A 108 4.64 -22.25 -10.81
N THR A 109 4.12 -22.55 -12.01
CA THR A 109 4.08 -23.92 -12.53
C THR A 109 5.47 -24.51 -12.81
N THR A 110 6.49 -23.67 -12.91
CA THR A 110 7.88 -24.11 -13.15
C THR A 110 8.61 -24.50 -11.87
N GLU A 111 8.05 -24.17 -10.70
CA GLU A 111 8.68 -24.35 -9.38
C GLU A 111 10.07 -23.69 -9.26
N ASN A 112 10.43 -22.81 -10.20
CA ASN A 112 11.70 -22.10 -10.20
C ASN A 112 11.60 -20.79 -9.41
N VAL A 113 12.16 -20.79 -8.21
CA VAL A 113 12.09 -19.66 -7.26
C VAL A 113 12.62 -18.36 -7.86
N ILE A 114 13.74 -18.42 -8.61
CA ILE A 114 14.33 -17.23 -9.24
C ILE A 114 13.36 -16.66 -10.29
N PHE A 115 12.72 -17.53 -11.07
CA PHE A 115 11.78 -17.12 -12.09
C PHE A 115 10.49 -16.54 -11.49
N ILE A 116 10.00 -17.12 -10.38
CA ILE A 116 8.86 -16.60 -9.64
C ILE A 116 9.18 -15.20 -9.07
N LEU A 117 10.31 -15.04 -8.38
CA LEU A 117 10.74 -13.75 -7.82
C LEU A 117 10.98 -12.69 -8.91
N PHE A 118 11.57 -13.07 -10.05
CA PHE A 118 11.73 -12.18 -11.19
C PHE A 118 10.39 -11.70 -11.74
N SER A 119 9.43 -12.61 -11.92
CA SER A 119 8.09 -12.30 -12.43
C SER A 119 7.33 -11.38 -11.47
N PHE A 120 7.47 -11.60 -10.16
CA PHE A 120 6.90 -10.74 -9.15
C PHE A 120 7.58 -9.36 -9.09
N GLY A 121 8.90 -9.31 -9.28
CA GLY A 121 9.63 -8.05 -9.45
C GLY A 121 9.16 -7.26 -10.67
N LEU A 122 8.89 -7.95 -11.77
CA LEU A 122 8.34 -7.32 -12.97
C LEU A 122 6.95 -6.71 -12.69
N LEU A 123 6.08 -7.40 -11.95
CA LEU A 123 4.80 -6.83 -11.49
C LEU A 123 5.01 -5.54 -10.72
N SER A 124 5.95 -5.54 -9.78
CA SER A 124 6.26 -4.36 -8.95
C SER A 124 6.82 -3.19 -9.76
N VAL A 125 7.63 -3.46 -10.78
CA VAL A 125 8.15 -2.45 -11.73
C VAL A 125 7.00 -1.84 -12.54
N VAL A 126 6.17 -2.68 -13.14
CA VAL A 126 5.05 -2.26 -14.00
C VAL A 126 3.99 -1.51 -13.18
N GLY A 127 3.74 -1.93 -11.95
CA GLY A 127 2.80 -1.30 -11.03
C GLY A 127 3.33 -0.01 -10.39
N SER A 128 4.65 0.22 -10.40
CA SER A 128 5.26 1.36 -9.68
C SER A 128 4.73 2.75 -10.05
N PRO A 129 4.28 3.06 -11.28
CA PRO A 129 3.70 4.36 -11.61
C PRO A 129 2.29 4.59 -11.06
N TYR A 130 1.59 3.52 -10.68
CA TYR A 130 0.20 3.60 -10.26
C TYR A 130 -0.02 4.52 -9.05
N MET A 131 0.70 4.27 -7.94
CA MET A 131 0.50 5.01 -6.69
C MET A 131 0.76 6.51 -6.84
N PRO A 132 1.94 6.96 -7.33
CA PRO A 132 2.21 8.39 -7.48
C PRO A 132 1.25 9.07 -8.46
N THR A 133 0.85 8.37 -9.54
CA THR A 133 -0.10 8.93 -10.51
C THR A 133 -1.51 9.04 -9.94
N SER A 134 -1.95 8.03 -9.19
CA SER A 134 -3.25 8.00 -8.51
C SER A 134 -3.33 9.08 -7.43
N ASP A 135 -2.26 9.26 -6.65
CA ASP A 135 -2.15 10.32 -5.63
C ASP A 135 -2.18 11.72 -6.28
N ALA A 136 -1.47 11.91 -7.39
CA ALA A 136 -1.48 13.15 -8.15
C ALA A 136 -2.86 13.46 -8.80
N ALA A 137 -3.65 12.43 -9.10
CA ALA A 137 -4.99 12.60 -9.69
C ALA A 137 -6.05 13.00 -8.66
N LEU A 138 -5.83 12.75 -7.37
CA LEU A 138 -6.80 13.01 -6.30
C LEU A 138 -7.32 14.46 -6.25
N PRO A 139 -6.47 15.51 -6.33
CA PRO A 139 -6.93 16.90 -6.33
C PRO A 139 -7.82 17.25 -7.54
N ASN A 140 -7.72 16.50 -8.64
CA ASN A 140 -8.52 16.74 -9.84
C ASN A 140 -9.96 16.22 -9.71
N VAL A 141 -10.21 15.24 -8.82
CA VAL A 141 -11.53 14.65 -8.64
C VAL A 141 -12.26 15.16 -7.41
N VAL A 142 -11.57 15.88 -6.53
CA VAL A 142 -12.11 16.39 -5.26
C VAL A 142 -12.07 17.93 -5.24
N LYS A 143 -13.04 18.56 -4.59
CA LYS A 143 -13.01 20.01 -4.34
C LYS A 143 -11.97 20.33 -3.27
N LYS A 144 -11.34 21.54 -3.35
CA LYS A 144 -10.30 21.99 -2.38
C LYS A 144 -10.75 21.86 -0.92
N GLU A 145 -12.04 22.14 -0.64
CA GLU A 145 -12.65 22.09 0.70
C GLU A 145 -12.66 20.68 1.33
N ASN A 146 -12.71 19.63 0.51
CA ASN A 146 -12.80 18.23 0.95
C ASN A 146 -11.49 17.45 0.71
N LEU A 147 -10.44 18.14 0.29
CA LEU A 147 -9.19 17.47 -0.10
C LEU A 147 -8.46 16.86 1.10
N ALA A 148 -8.54 17.49 2.27
CA ALA A 148 -7.93 16.95 3.49
C ALA A 148 -8.57 15.62 3.89
N GLU A 149 -9.90 15.54 3.89
CA GLU A 149 -10.67 14.34 4.21
C GLU A 149 -10.46 13.25 3.15
N ALA A 150 -10.41 13.63 1.87
CA ALA A 150 -10.12 12.72 0.78
C ALA A 150 -8.73 12.09 0.91
N ASN A 151 -7.72 12.88 1.27
CA ASN A 151 -6.37 12.39 1.53
C ASN A 151 -6.36 11.37 2.68
N VAL A 152 -7.06 11.65 3.79
CA VAL A 152 -7.13 10.72 4.94
C VAL A 152 -7.67 9.37 4.50
N ILE A 153 -8.81 9.33 3.79
CA ILE A 153 -9.40 8.08 3.27
C ILE A 153 -8.43 7.38 2.30
N PHE A 154 -7.88 8.15 1.37
CA PHE A 154 -7.07 7.65 0.28
C PHE A 154 -5.76 7.01 0.78
N PHE A 155 -5.03 7.69 1.67
CA PHE A 155 -3.80 7.17 2.22
C PHE A 155 -4.01 6.06 3.26
N SER A 156 -5.09 6.12 4.05
CA SER A 156 -5.44 5.05 4.99
C SER A 156 -5.78 3.74 4.29
N SER A 157 -6.26 3.79 3.04
CA SER A 157 -6.65 2.61 2.27
C SER A 157 -5.53 1.59 2.12
N TRP A 158 -4.26 2.03 2.03
CA TRP A 158 -3.13 1.11 1.91
C TRP A 158 -3.01 0.18 3.13
N GLY A 159 -3.03 0.74 4.34
CA GLY A 159 -2.92 -0.07 5.57
C GLY A 159 -4.12 -0.99 5.79
N VAL A 160 -5.32 -0.49 5.46
CA VAL A 160 -6.58 -1.25 5.57
C VAL A 160 -6.57 -2.43 4.60
N MET A 161 -6.24 -2.17 3.33
CA MET A 161 -6.25 -3.21 2.30
C MET A 161 -5.10 -4.19 2.48
N ALA A 162 -3.95 -3.76 3.04
CA ALA A 162 -2.87 -4.65 3.44
C ALA A 162 -3.34 -5.71 4.47
N GLY A 163 -4.18 -5.31 5.42
CA GLY A 163 -4.76 -6.25 6.38
C GLY A 163 -5.90 -7.07 5.81
N LEU A 164 -6.90 -6.40 5.23
CA LEU A 164 -8.09 -7.08 4.70
C LEU A 164 -7.75 -7.98 3.50
N GLY A 165 -6.95 -7.50 2.54
CA GLY A 165 -6.54 -8.26 1.36
C GLY A 165 -5.71 -9.48 1.75
N ALA A 166 -4.73 -9.32 2.65
CA ALA A 166 -3.92 -10.43 3.13
C ALA A 166 -4.75 -11.43 3.96
N GLY A 167 -5.63 -10.95 4.84
CA GLY A 167 -6.53 -11.80 5.63
C GLY A 167 -7.47 -12.60 4.74
N LEU A 168 -8.09 -11.95 3.75
CA LEU A 168 -8.93 -12.62 2.74
C LEU A 168 -8.11 -13.58 1.88
N GLY A 169 -6.89 -13.19 1.46
CA GLY A 169 -5.99 -14.05 0.70
C GLY A 169 -5.69 -15.35 1.42
N GLY A 170 -5.24 -15.26 2.68
CA GLY A 170 -4.98 -16.45 3.50
C GLY A 170 -6.24 -17.31 3.75
N TYR A 171 -7.40 -16.69 4.00
CA TYR A 171 -8.64 -17.42 4.14
C TYR A 171 -9.05 -18.14 2.84
N LEU A 172 -8.98 -17.43 1.71
CA LEU A 172 -9.42 -17.97 0.42
C LEU A 172 -8.55 -19.15 -0.04
N THR A 173 -7.26 -19.25 0.36
CA THR A 173 -6.45 -20.44 0.07
C THR A 173 -7.00 -21.73 0.71
N THR A 174 -7.87 -21.61 1.71
CA THR A 174 -8.53 -22.79 2.32
C THR A 174 -9.73 -23.31 1.51
N VAL A 175 -10.29 -22.49 0.62
CA VAL A 175 -11.51 -22.79 -0.14
C VAL A 175 -11.31 -22.86 -1.64
N ILE A 176 -10.31 -22.19 -2.18
CA ILE A 176 -9.95 -22.21 -3.60
C ILE A 176 -8.43 -22.37 -3.78
N SER A 177 -8.01 -22.82 -4.95
CA SER A 177 -6.58 -22.98 -5.24
C SER A 177 -5.85 -21.64 -5.33
N ARG A 178 -4.55 -21.62 -4.99
CA ARG A 178 -3.68 -20.45 -5.16
C ARG A 178 -3.66 -19.93 -6.61
N ASN A 179 -3.69 -20.85 -7.58
CA ASN A 179 -3.75 -20.48 -9.01
C ASN A 179 -5.02 -19.69 -9.34
N MET A 180 -6.15 -20.07 -8.73
CA MET A 180 -7.41 -19.34 -8.91
C MET A 180 -7.36 -17.95 -8.27
N LEU A 181 -6.66 -17.80 -7.13
CA LEU A 181 -6.43 -16.48 -6.52
C LEU A 181 -5.60 -15.58 -7.44
N PHE A 182 -4.56 -16.09 -8.08
CA PHE A 182 -3.77 -15.33 -9.05
C PHE A 182 -4.62 -14.92 -10.27
N ALA A 183 -5.47 -15.81 -10.77
CA ALA A 183 -6.38 -15.46 -11.85
C ALA A 183 -7.39 -14.38 -11.43
N ILE A 184 -7.93 -14.46 -10.21
CA ILE A 184 -8.82 -13.43 -9.65
C ILE A 184 -8.06 -12.10 -9.56
N ASP A 185 -6.83 -12.10 -9.06
CA ASP A 185 -6.05 -10.88 -8.94
C ASP A 185 -5.76 -10.24 -10.31
N SER A 186 -5.41 -11.04 -11.32
CA SER A 186 -5.30 -10.54 -12.70
C SER A 186 -6.59 -9.83 -13.15
N LEU A 187 -7.76 -10.40 -12.84
CA LEU A 187 -9.05 -9.77 -13.16
C LEU A 187 -9.29 -8.50 -12.34
N THR A 188 -8.82 -8.41 -11.10
CA THR A 188 -8.95 -7.18 -10.29
C THR A 188 -8.20 -6.02 -10.94
N PHE A 189 -7.01 -6.23 -11.48
CA PHE A 189 -6.26 -5.22 -12.23
C PHE A 189 -7.00 -4.75 -13.48
N VAL A 190 -7.55 -5.68 -14.27
CA VAL A 190 -8.35 -5.32 -15.45
C VAL A 190 -9.60 -4.53 -15.04
N LEU A 191 -10.27 -4.93 -13.97
CA LEU A 191 -11.45 -4.22 -13.46
C LEU A 191 -11.07 -2.81 -12.98
N SER A 192 -9.96 -2.65 -12.27
CA SER A 192 -9.44 -1.35 -11.85
C SER A 192 -9.18 -0.45 -13.07
N ALA A 193 -8.50 -0.95 -14.10
CA ALA A 193 -8.26 -0.23 -15.34
C ALA A 193 -9.57 0.26 -15.98
N LEU A 194 -10.58 -0.60 -16.09
CA LEU A 194 -11.89 -0.26 -16.66
C LEU A 194 -12.62 0.81 -15.83
N ILE A 195 -12.57 0.72 -14.50
CA ILE A 195 -13.15 1.71 -13.61
C ILE A 195 -12.49 3.08 -13.83
N VAL A 196 -11.15 3.13 -13.90
CA VAL A 196 -10.40 4.37 -14.13
C VAL A 196 -10.74 4.96 -15.50
N PHE A 197 -10.82 4.14 -16.55
CA PHE A 197 -11.26 4.61 -17.87
C PHE A 197 -12.65 5.22 -17.85
N SER A 198 -13.54 4.71 -17.01
CA SER A 198 -14.92 5.20 -16.88
C SER A 198 -15.05 6.55 -16.15
N ILE A 199 -13.96 7.09 -15.59
CA ILE A 199 -13.93 8.41 -14.95
C ILE A 199 -14.09 9.48 -16.05
N LYS A 200 -15.14 10.31 -15.93
CA LYS A 200 -15.43 11.33 -16.95
C LYS A 200 -14.54 12.55 -16.83
N LYS A 201 -14.10 12.88 -15.61
CA LYS A 201 -13.28 14.05 -15.33
C LYS A 201 -11.85 13.87 -15.83
N ASN A 202 -11.23 14.97 -16.28
CA ASN A 202 -9.82 14.97 -16.64
C ASN A 202 -8.98 14.86 -15.36
N LEU A 203 -8.13 13.83 -15.29
CA LEU A 203 -7.25 13.56 -14.14
C LEU A 203 -5.91 14.33 -14.22
N SER A 204 -5.63 14.96 -15.37
CA SER A 204 -4.37 15.64 -15.67
C SER A 204 -4.50 17.17 -15.70
N GLU A 205 -5.65 17.71 -15.27
CA GLU A 205 -5.88 19.14 -15.25
C GLU A 205 -4.89 19.81 -14.29
N LYS A 206 -3.98 20.60 -14.86
CA LYS A 206 -3.03 21.38 -14.07
C LYS A 206 -3.77 22.55 -13.43
N ASN A 207 -3.71 22.68 -12.11
CA ASN A 207 -4.15 23.90 -11.44
C ASN A 207 -3.25 25.05 -11.89
N GLU A 208 -3.82 26.09 -12.49
CA GLU A 208 -3.09 27.27 -12.98
C GLU A 208 -2.25 27.96 -11.89
N ASP A 209 -2.64 27.81 -10.62
CA ASP A 209 -1.89 28.30 -9.46
C ASP A 209 -0.53 27.60 -9.24
N LYS A 210 -0.31 26.40 -9.81
CA LYS A 210 0.97 25.66 -9.70
C LYS A 210 2.03 26.05 -10.74
N ASN A 211 1.69 26.88 -11.72
CA ASN A 211 2.63 27.33 -12.77
C ASN A 211 3.75 28.25 -12.24
N LYS A 212 3.82 28.52 -10.92
CA LYS A 212 4.87 29.31 -10.25
C LYS A 212 5.73 28.52 -9.26
N GLU A 213 5.43 27.23 -9.03
CA GLU A 213 6.40 26.41 -8.31
C GLU A 213 7.54 26.13 -9.30
N GLU A 214 8.71 26.70 -9.01
CA GLU A 214 9.98 26.43 -9.69
C GLU A 214 10.14 24.91 -9.81
N ASP A 215 10.60 24.45 -10.98
CA ASP A 215 10.90 23.03 -11.27
C ASP A 215 12.06 22.61 -10.36
N ILE A 216 11.76 22.39 -9.06
CA ILE A 216 12.75 21.98 -8.06
C ILE A 216 13.30 20.63 -8.51
N SER A 217 14.57 20.63 -8.88
CA SER A 217 15.26 19.42 -9.28
C SER A 217 15.23 18.40 -8.13
N TYR A 218 15.08 17.12 -8.45
CA TYR A 218 15.20 16.02 -7.48
C TYR A 218 16.44 16.15 -6.58
N LYS A 219 17.56 16.61 -7.15
CA LYS A 219 18.80 16.86 -6.42
C LYS A 219 18.67 17.98 -5.38
N GLU A 220 17.98 19.06 -5.73
CA GLU A 220 17.72 20.18 -4.81
C GLU A 220 16.79 19.75 -3.66
N GLY A 221 15.77 18.94 -3.96
CA GLY A 221 14.90 18.36 -2.95
C GLY A 221 15.67 17.46 -1.95
N LEU A 222 16.61 16.62 -2.44
CA LEU A 222 17.47 15.82 -1.60
C LEU A 222 18.43 16.68 -0.76
N GLN A 223 19.02 17.72 -1.34
CA GLN A 223 19.89 18.64 -0.60
C GLN A 223 19.12 19.39 0.48
N TYR A 224 17.90 19.84 0.17
CA TYR A 224 17.03 20.48 1.16
C TYR A 224 16.70 19.52 2.31
N ALA A 225 16.28 18.29 2.01
CA ALA A 225 15.97 17.28 3.02
C ALA A 225 17.19 16.95 3.90
N ALA A 226 18.40 16.85 3.31
CA ALA A 226 19.63 16.63 4.05
C ALA A 226 20.06 17.83 4.90
N SER A 227 19.72 19.05 4.48
CA SER A 227 20.08 20.29 5.20
C SER A 227 19.22 20.53 6.45
N LYS A 228 18.02 19.93 6.52
CA LYS A 228 17.08 20.07 7.64
C LYS A 228 17.14 18.85 8.55
N LYS A 229 17.73 19.03 9.74
CA LYS A 229 17.96 17.95 10.70
C LYS A 229 16.67 17.17 11.04
N GLU A 230 15.56 17.87 11.18
CA GLU A 230 14.25 17.28 11.49
C GLU A 230 13.76 16.36 10.36
N ILE A 231 13.84 16.83 9.11
CA ILE A 231 13.44 16.08 7.92
C ILE A 231 14.35 14.86 7.74
N PHE A 232 15.66 15.05 7.85
CA PHE A 232 16.64 13.98 7.74
C PHE A 232 16.43 12.90 8.82
N SER A 233 16.19 13.31 10.07
CA SER A 233 15.89 12.39 11.16
C SER A 233 14.62 11.57 10.90
N LEU A 234 13.56 12.19 10.38
CA LEU A 234 12.33 11.47 10.01
C LEU A 234 12.56 10.46 8.88
N ILE A 235 13.35 10.84 7.87
CA ILE A 235 13.70 9.93 6.76
C ILE A 235 14.48 8.71 7.28
N ILE A 236 15.49 8.92 8.10
CA ILE A 236 16.30 7.84 8.70
C ILE A 236 15.43 6.95 9.60
N THR A 237 14.60 7.55 10.45
CA THR A 237 13.67 6.80 11.32
C THR A 237 12.73 5.95 10.50
N LYS A 238 12.14 6.52 9.43
CA LYS A 238 11.25 5.79 8.53
C LYS A 238 11.97 4.66 7.79
N ALA A 239 13.18 4.90 7.29
CA ALA A 239 13.99 3.89 6.60
C ALA A 239 14.34 2.72 7.53
N THR A 240 14.85 3.02 8.72
CA THR A 240 15.19 2.01 9.74
C THR A 240 13.98 1.18 10.14
N PHE A 241 12.84 1.85 10.40
CA PHE A 241 11.58 1.18 10.70
C PHE A 241 11.13 0.27 9.55
N SER A 242 11.21 0.75 8.30
CA SER A 242 10.76 -0.03 7.13
C SER A 242 11.62 -1.27 6.90
N ILE A 243 12.93 -1.17 7.06
CA ILE A 243 13.86 -2.30 6.93
C ILE A 243 13.57 -3.35 8.02
N SER A 244 13.45 -2.92 9.27
CA SER A 244 13.15 -3.81 10.40
C SER A 244 11.77 -4.47 10.25
N ALA A 245 10.76 -3.71 9.85
CA ALA A 245 9.41 -4.22 9.65
C ALA A 245 9.34 -5.26 8.53
N SER A 246 10.03 -5.03 7.41
CA SER A 246 10.02 -5.98 6.28
C SER A 246 10.60 -7.35 6.66
N GLY A 247 11.69 -7.38 7.42
CA GLY A 247 12.27 -8.62 7.93
C GLY A 247 11.31 -9.37 8.86
N LEU A 248 10.66 -8.65 9.78
CA LEU A 248 9.72 -9.26 10.73
C LEU A 248 8.44 -9.77 10.06
N LEU A 249 7.97 -9.11 9.01
CA LEU A 249 6.73 -9.53 8.33
C LEU A 249 6.88 -10.88 7.63
N SER A 250 8.06 -11.21 7.12
CA SER A 250 8.32 -12.53 6.53
C SER A 250 8.26 -13.66 7.56
N LEU A 251 8.56 -13.36 8.83
CA LEU A 251 8.47 -14.35 9.92
C LEU A 251 7.01 -14.79 10.18
N PHE A 252 6.00 -14.03 9.81
CA PHE A 252 4.62 -14.47 9.90
C PHE A 252 4.38 -15.76 9.10
N THR A 253 4.99 -15.88 7.93
CA THR A 253 4.90 -17.12 7.14
C THR A 253 5.61 -18.27 7.85
N VAL A 254 6.82 -18.04 8.37
CA VAL A 254 7.56 -19.06 9.14
C VAL A 254 6.78 -19.53 10.36
N LEU A 255 6.27 -18.60 11.17
CA LEU A 255 5.45 -18.93 12.34
C LEU A 255 4.21 -19.74 11.96
N SER A 256 3.54 -19.33 10.88
CA SER A 256 2.34 -19.99 10.40
C SER A 256 2.59 -21.42 9.90
N TYR A 257 3.69 -21.62 9.18
CA TYR A 257 4.02 -22.92 8.59
C TYR A 257 4.70 -23.86 9.58
N ASP A 258 5.70 -23.39 10.34
CA ASP A 258 6.52 -24.25 11.19
C ASP A 258 5.96 -24.44 12.58
N ILE A 259 5.45 -23.37 13.20
CA ILE A 259 5.02 -23.41 14.60
C ILE A 259 3.52 -23.72 14.70
N TYR A 260 2.69 -22.89 14.05
CA TYR A 260 1.23 -23.04 14.18
C TYR A 260 0.61 -24.05 13.20
N LYS A 261 1.37 -24.49 12.18
CA LYS A 261 0.92 -25.46 11.15
C LYS A 261 -0.40 -25.07 10.46
N THR A 262 -0.60 -23.77 10.25
CA THR A 262 -1.82 -23.20 9.67
C THR A 262 -1.63 -22.68 8.24
N GLY A 263 -0.42 -22.74 7.69
CA GLY A 263 -0.11 -22.38 6.31
C GLY A 263 -0.48 -20.94 5.95
N ASP A 264 -0.99 -20.73 4.75
CA ASP A 264 -1.37 -19.40 4.25
C ASP A 264 -2.46 -18.73 5.10
N PHE A 265 -3.38 -19.54 5.68
CA PHE A 265 -4.44 -19.02 6.54
C PHE A 265 -3.87 -18.27 7.75
N GLY A 266 -2.92 -18.87 8.46
CA GLY A 266 -2.29 -18.23 9.61
C GLY A 266 -1.47 -17.00 9.21
N THR A 267 -0.75 -17.08 8.10
CA THR A 267 -0.05 -15.93 7.53
C THR A 267 -1.01 -14.77 7.27
N GLY A 268 -2.13 -15.05 6.59
CA GLY A 268 -3.17 -14.06 6.31
C GLY A 268 -3.82 -13.50 7.58
N LEU A 269 -4.05 -14.33 8.59
CA LEU A 269 -4.61 -13.92 9.88
C LEU A 269 -3.69 -12.92 10.60
N MET A 270 -2.38 -13.17 10.62
CA MET A 270 -1.40 -12.28 11.24
C MET A 270 -1.33 -10.93 10.51
N PHE A 271 -1.30 -10.94 9.18
CA PHE A 271 -1.39 -9.71 8.38
C PHE A 271 -2.74 -8.99 8.59
N GLY A 272 -3.84 -9.74 8.69
CA GLY A 272 -5.18 -9.21 8.97
C GLY A 272 -5.23 -8.50 10.34
N ALA A 273 -4.71 -9.12 11.38
CA ALA A 273 -4.60 -8.51 12.71
C ALA A 273 -3.78 -7.22 12.69
N ARG A 274 -2.67 -7.20 11.94
CA ARG A 274 -1.88 -5.98 11.70
C ARG A 274 -2.71 -4.88 11.01
N GLY A 275 -3.55 -5.25 10.03
CA GLY A 275 -4.45 -4.32 9.35
C GLY A 275 -5.48 -3.69 10.29
N VAL A 276 -6.04 -4.48 11.21
CA VAL A 276 -6.92 -3.97 12.28
C VAL A 276 -6.17 -2.97 13.16
N GLY A 277 -4.92 -3.28 13.52
CA GLY A 277 -4.05 -2.34 14.26
C GLY A 277 -3.82 -1.02 13.51
N ALA A 278 -3.64 -1.09 12.19
CA ALA A 278 -3.49 0.10 11.35
C ALA A 278 -4.74 0.99 11.29
N LEU A 279 -5.93 0.42 11.44
CA LEU A 279 -7.20 1.15 11.55
C LEU A 279 -7.39 1.80 12.93
N ILE A 280 -7.16 1.01 13.97
CA ILE A 280 -7.44 1.42 15.36
C ILE A 280 -6.34 2.36 15.88
N GLY A 281 -5.08 2.13 15.49
CA GLY A 281 -3.91 2.85 16.00
C GLY A 281 -4.02 4.37 15.91
N PRO A 282 -4.31 4.98 14.75
CA PRO A 282 -4.45 6.43 14.63
C PRO A 282 -5.57 7.00 15.49
N ILE A 283 -6.67 6.25 15.65
CA ILE A 283 -7.81 6.64 16.49
C ILE A 283 -7.40 6.63 17.97
N ALA A 284 -6.73 5.55 18.41
CA ALA A 284 -6.24 5.42 19.76
C ALA A 284 -5.20 6.49 20.10
N ILE A 285 -4.23 6.74 19.22
CA ILE A 285 -3.23 7.79 19.39
C ILE A 285 -3.91 9.15 19.55
N ARG A 286 -4.87 9.48 18.69
CA ARG A 286 -5.60 10.74 18.78
C ARG A 286 -6.38 10.87 20.09
N TYR A 287 -6.97 9.78 20.56
CA TYR A 287 -7.74 9.75 21.81
C TYR A 287 -6.88 9.95 23.04
N PHE A 288 -5.74 9.23 23.12
CA PHE A 288 -4.87 9.25 24.31
C PHE A 288 -3.88 10.42 24.36
N PHE A 289 -3.37 10.88 23.20
CA PHE A 289 -2.30 11.88 23.14
C PHE A 289 -2.76 13.25 22.62
N GLY A 290 -3.97 13.36 22.07
CA GLY A 290 -4.53 14.63 21.60
C GLY A 290 -3.81 15.24 20.39
N ARG A 291 -4.04 16.54 20.16
CA ARG A 291 -3.59 17.29 18.97
C ARG A 291 -2.37 18.20 19.25
N THR A 292 -1.57 17.92 20.25
CA THR A 292 -0.47 18.83 20.65
C THR A 292 0.77 18.61 19.79
N ASP A 293 1.08 19.56 18.90
CA ASP A 293 2.18 19.50 17.93
C ASP A 293 3.56 19.23 18.56
N GLY A 294 3.82 19.72 19.79
CA GLY A 294 5.08 19.45 20.49
C GLY A 294 5.27 18.01 20.99
N LYS A 295 4.23 17.18 21.01
CA LYS A 295 4.31 15.79 21.49
C LYS A 295 4.37 14.76 20.37
N LEU A 296 4.28 15.18 19.11
CA LEU A 296 4.19 14.28 17.97
C LEU A 296 5.41 13.36 17.86
N LEU A 297 6.62 13.90 17.97
CA LEU A 297 7.87 13.14 17.90
C LEU A 297 7.98 12.12 19.04
N ASN A 298 7.60 12.51 20.27
CA ASN A 298 7.57 11.61 21.41
C ASN A 298 6.56 10.48 21.22
N THR A 299 5.38 10.79 20.67
CA THR A 299 4.34 9.78 20.38
C THR A 299 4.85 8.78 19.34
N ILE A 300 5.50 9.24 18.27
CA ILE A 300 6.12 8.36 17.26
C ILE A 300 7.16 7.46 17.91
N GLY A 301 8.05 8.01 18.74
CA GLY A 301 9.09 7.24 19.45
C GLY A 301 8.49 6.17 20.36
N ILE A 302 7.50 6.51 21.17
CA ILE A 302 6.81 5.58 22.08
C ILE A 302 6.11 4.47 21.28
N THR A 303 5.44 4.80 20.19
CA THR A 303 4.73 3.83 19.35
C THR A 303 5.71 2.83 18.71
N ILE A 304 6.87 3.31 18.21
CA ILE A 304 7.90 2.45 17.64
C ILE A 304 8.51 1.54 18.71
N MET A 305 8.78 2.06 19.92
CA MET A 305 9.28 1.25 21.04
C MET A 305 8.27 0.18 21.47
N ALA A 306 7.01 0.54 21.62
CA ALA A 306 5.95 -0.40 21.98
C ALA A 306 5.81 -1.51 20.92
N TRP A 307 5.91 -1.15 19.63
CA TRP A 307 5.92 -2.10 18.54
C TRP A 307 7.12 -3.04 18.61
N GLY A 308 8.33 -2.52 18.84
CA GLY A 308 9.54 -3.34 19.01
C GLY A 308 9.45 -4.29 20.20
N LEU A 309 8.94 -3.83 21.34
CA LEU A 309 8.73 -4.66 22.53
C LEU A 309 7.73 -5.78 22.26
N PHE A 310 6.62 -5.50 21.57
CA PHE A 310 5.64 -6.52 21.21
C PHE A 310 6.26 -7.64 20.37
N TYR A 311 7.04 -7.30 19.34
CA TYR A 311 7.74 -8.30 18.53
C TYR A 311 8.82 -9.06 19.29
N PHE A 312 9.47 -8.42 20.27
CA PHE A 312 10.45 -9.11 21.13
C PHE A 312 9.82 -10.23 21.95
N PHE A 313 8.55 -10.11 22.34
CA PHE A 313 7.87 -11.12 23.15
C PHE A 313 7.23 -12.25 22.32
N ILE A 314 7.07 -12.12 20.99
CA ILE A 314 6.51 -13.17 20.15
C ILE A 314 7.21 -14.54 20.31
N PRO A 315 8.57 -14.64 20.35
CA PRO A 315 9.24 -15.94 20.49
C PRO A 315 9.01 -16.61 21.84
N PHE A 316 8.47 -15.92 22.84
CA PHE A 316 8.22 -16.43 24.19
C PHE A 316 6.73 -16.77 24.44
N SER A 317 5.87 -16.55 23.45
CA SER A 317 4.43 -16.88 23.48
C SER A 317 4.15 -18.23 22.82
#